data_61fe1c4a11766e8f05a4fd41e5ab08da
#
_entry.id   61fe1c4a11766e8f05a4fd41e5ab08da
#
_cell.length_a   1.000
_cell.length_b   1.000
_cell.length_c   1.000
_cell.angle_alpha   90.00
_cell.angle_beta   90.00
_cell.angle_gamma   90.00
#
_symmetry.space_group_name_H-M   'P 1'
#
loop_
_entity.id
_entity.type
_entity.pdbx_description
1 polymer ?
#
loop_
_entity_poly.entity_id
_entity_poly.type
_entity_poly.pdbx_seq_one_letter_code
_entity_poly.pdbx_strand_id
1 'polypeptide(L)'
;MCIRDRVSSDEDAMQAHANQFDVIINTIPVKHDFTPYIPLLDIDGTQVLVGQVGELAESNSVPLLMGRRRVAGSLIGGIAQTQEILDFCALHNILPEVEMIKMDQINDAFDKLKQGDMASRFVIDMSSLEV
;
A
#
# COMPACT_ATOMS: atom_id res chain seq x y z
N MET A 1 10.38 2.90 2.07
CA MET A 1 10.93 4.26 1.83
C MET A 1 9.90 5.05 1.05
N CYS A 2 9.34 6.11 1.64
CA CYS A 2 8.44 6.99 0.92
C CYS A 2 9.27 8.02 0.16
N ILE A 3 9.08 8.13 -1.15
CA ILE A 3 9.79 9.12 -1.96
C ILE A 3 9.16 10.50 -1.76
N ARG A 4 7.85 10.52 -1.57
CA ARG A 4 7.06 11.73 -1.27
C ARG A 4 5.82 11.33 -0.49
N ASP A 5 5.60 11.98 0.63
CA ASP A 5 4.38 11.82 1.43
C ASP A 5 3.43 12.99 1.21
N ARG A 6 2.13 12.68 1.25
CA ARG A 6 1.05 13.67 1.21
C ARG A 6 -0.02 13.28 2.21
N VAL A 7 -0.60 14.28 2.84
CA VAL A 7 -1.70 14.08 3.77
C VAL A 7 -3.00 14.11 2.98
N SER A 8 -3.72 12.99 2.94
CA SER A 8 -4.95 12.84 2.15
C SER A 8 -6.13 13.72 2.61
N SER A 9 -6.05 14.27 3.82
CA SER A 9 -7.02 15.25 4.33
C SER A 9 -6.70 16.70 3.95
N ASP A 10 -5.59 16.94 3.27
CA ASP A 10 -5.22 18.25 2.72
C ASP A 10 -5.72 18.32 1.27
N GLU A 11 -6.85 19.00 1.08
CA GLU A 11 -7.51 19.11 -0.23
C GLU A 11 -6.65 19.83 -1.26
N ASP A 12 -5.92 20.86 -0.87
CA ASP A 12 -5.05 21.62 -1.78
C ASP A 12 -3.87 20.76 -2.24
N ALA A 13 -3.26 19.99 -1.32
CA ALA A 13 -2.20 19.05 -1.64
C ALA A 13 -2.70 17.93 -2.57
N MET A 14 -3.91 17.43 -2.36
CA MET A 14 -4.52 16.43 -3.22
C MET A 14 -4.81 17.00 -4.61
N GLN A 15 -5.42 18.17 -4.70
CA GLN A 15 -5.75 18.82 -5.97
C GLN A 15 -4.50 19.15 -6.80
N ALA A 16 -3.38 19.51 -6.17
CA ALA A 16 -2.11 19.75 -6.84
C ALA A 16 -1.56 18.53 -7.59
N HIS A 17 -2.08 17.33 -7.28
CA HIS A 17 -1.69 16.07 -7.92
C HIS A 17 -2.75 15.52 -8.88
N ALA A 18 -3.75 16.31 -9.27
CA ALA A 18 -4.78 15.89 -10.22
C ALA A 18 -4.14 15.46 -11.56
N ASN A 19 -4.66 14.37 -12.14
CA ASN A 19 -4.24 13.83 -13.45
C ASN A 19 -2.73 13.51 -13.55
N GLN A 20 -2.12 12.97 -12.50
CA GLN A 20 -0.68 12.69 -12.48
C GLN A 20 -0.31 11.21 -12.40
N PHE A 21 -1.25 10.34 -12.06
CA PHE A 21 -0.92 8.93 -11.79
C PHE A 21 -1.59 7.99 -12.79
N ASP A 22 -0.82 7.11 -13.40
CA ASP A 22 -1.35 6.01 -14.21
C ASP A 22 -1.97 4.91 -13.33
N VAL A 23 -1.38 4.68 -12.15
CA VAL A 23 -1.80 3.65 -11.21
C VAL A 23 -1.75 4.18 -9.78
N ILE A 24 -2.83 3.93 -9.03
CA ILE A 24 -2.89 4.12 -7.57
C ILE A 24 -3.17 2.78 -6.93
N ILE A 25 -2.30 2.31 -6.04
CA ILE A 25 -2.52 1.09 -5.26
C ILE A 25 -3.07 1.47 -3.90
N ASN A 26 -4.32 1.06 -3.63
CA ASN A 26 -5.01 1.33 -2.39
C ASN A 26 -4.89 0.12 -1.45
N THR A 27 -4.08 0.30 -0.39
CA THR A 27 -3.77 -0.73 0.60
C THR A 27 -4.57 -0.59 1.90
N ILE A 28 -5.51 0.36 1.99
CA ILE A 28 -6.28 0.62 3.21
C ILE A 28 -7.21 -0.58 3.49
N PRO A 29 -7.09 -1.24 4.65
CA PRO A 29 -7.79 -2.50 4.91
C PRO A 29 -9.23 -2.34 5.45
N VAL A 30 -9.68 -1.11 5.66
CA VAL A 30 -10.99 -0.79 6.24
C VAL A 30 -11.87 -0.07 5.23
N LYS A 31 -13.19 -0.09 5.46
CA LYS A 31 -14.14 0.68 4.64
C LYS A 31 -13.80 2.17 4.71
N HIS A 32 -13.55 2.76 3.57
CA HIS A 32 -13.23 4.18 3.41
C HIS A 32 -13.73 4.71 2.07
N ASP A 33 -13.87 6.01 1.95
CA ASP A 33 -14.16 6.65 0.68
C ASP A 33 -12.89 6.73 -0.18
N PHE A 34 -12.90 6.05 -1.32
CA PHE A 34 -11.81 6.08 -2.29
C PHE A 34 -12.04 7.11 -3.43
N THR A 35 -13.21 7.76 -3.45
CA THR A 35 -13.58 8.73 -4.50
C THR A 35 -12.60 9.91 -4.60
N PRO A 36 -12.06 10.47 -3.50
CA PRO A 36 -11.11 11.58 -3.58
C PRO A 36 -9.80 11.26 -4.32
N TYR A 37 -9.45 9.98 -4.45
CA TYR A 37 -8.23 9.57 -5.15
C TYR A 37 -8.42 9.42 -6.66
N ILE A 38 -9.66 9.27 -7.15
CA ILE A 38 -9.93 9.07 -8.57
C ILE A 38 -9.51 10.26 -9.44
N PRO A 39 -9.70 11.53 -9.05
CA PRO A 39 -9.22 12.67 -9.82
C PRO A 39 -7.69 12.78 -9.93
N LEU A 40 -6.95 12.09 -9.08
CA LEU A 40 -5.48 12.06 -9.14
C LEU A 40 -4.98 11.19 -10.30
N LEU A 41 -5.79 10.23 -10.74
CA LEU A 41 -5.47 9.40 -11.90
C LEU A 41 -5.48 10.23 -13.18
N ASP A 42 -4.54 9.96 -14.06
CA ASP A 42 -4.55 10.46 -15.42
C ASP A 42 -5.64 9.77 -16.27
N ILE A 43 -5.77 10.16 -17.52
CA ILE A 43 -6.67 9.53 -18.48
C ILE A 43 -6.30 8.04 -18.61
N ASP A 44 -7.31 7.16 -18.62
CA ASP A 44 -7.14 5.70 -18.62
C ASP A 44 -6.46 5.11 -17.37
N GLY A 45 -6.16 5.92 -16.35
CA GLY A 45 -5.54 5.47 -15.13
C GLY A 45 -6.40 4.50 -14.32
N THR A 46 -5.77 3.72 -13.47
CA THR A 46 -6.42 2.66 -12.70
C THR A 46 -6.12 2.76 -11.21
N GLN A 47 -7.16 2.79 -10.38
CA GLN A 47 -7.04 2.57 -8.94
C GLN A 47 -7.24 1.09 -8.63
N VAL A 48 -6.25 0.47 -7.98
CA VAL A 48 -6.28 -0.95 -7.63
C VAL A 48 -6.51 -1.10 -6.14
N LEU A 49 -7.60 -1.74 -5.76
CA LEU A 49 -7.95 -2.06 -4.37
C LEU A 49 -7.32 -3.40 -3.99
N VAL A 50 -6.40 -3.39 -3.03
CA VAL A 50 -5.70 -4.60 -2.56
C VAL A 50 -5.85 -4.83 -1.05
N GLY A 51 -6.29 -3.82 -0.30
CA GLY A 51 -6.37 -3.87 1.17
C GLY A 51 -7.74 -4.20 1.71
N GLN A 52 -8.80 -3.69 1.11
CA GLN A 52 -10.16 -3.80 1.63
C GLN A 52 -10.86 -5.07 1.13
N VAL A 53 -11.27 -5.91 2.05
CA VAL A 53 -12.15 -7.06 1.79
C VAL A 53 -13.50 -6.78 2.45
N GLY A 54 -14.54 -6.52 1.64
CA GLY A 54 -15.87 -6.21 2.14
C GLY A 54 -16.60 -5.17 1.29
N GLU A 55 -17.61 -4.53 1.88
CA GLU A 55 -18.42 -3.53 1.18
C GLU A 55 -17.60 -2.27 0.87
N LEU A 56 -17.76 -1.77 -0.35
CA LEU A 56 -17.22 -0.45 -0.74
C LEU A 56 -18.11 0.67 -0.19
N ALA A 57 -17.53 1.84 0.04
CA ALA A 57 -18.29 3.04 0.29
C ALA A 57 -19.04 3.48 -0.98
N GLU A 58 -20.12 4.24 -0.81
CA GLU A 58 -20.77 4.90 -1.94
C GLU A 58 -19.76 5.81 -2.65
N SER A 59 -19.78 5.80 -3.97
CA SER A 59 -18.84 6.57 -4.76
C SER A 59 -19.52 7.31 -5.90
N ASN A 60 -18.95 8.48 -6.27
CA ASN A 60 -19.38 9.25 -7.42
C ASN A 60 -18.69 8.73 -8.68
N SER A 61 -19.48 8.32 -9.68
CA SER A 61 -18.96 7.80 -10.95
C SER A 61 -18.48 8.86 -11.93
N VAL A 62 -18.84 10.13 -11.75
CA VAL A 62 -18.49 11.22 -12.70
C VAL A 62 -16.98 11.31 -12.95
N PRO A 63 -16.10 11.29 -11.95
CA PRO A 63 -14.66 11.32 -12.20
C PRO A 63 -14.12 10.11 -12.98
N LEU A 64 -14.78 8.95 -12.88
CA LEU A 64 -14.42 7.78 -13.68
C LEU A 64 -14.76 8.01 -15.16
N LEU A 65 -15.96 8.49 -15.45
CA LEU A 65 -16.43 8.71 -16.81
C LEU A 65 -15.60 9.79 -17.53
N MET A 66 -15.32 10.90 -16.86
CA MET A 66 -14.62 12.05 -17.45
C MET A 66 -13.18 11.73 -17.88
N GLY A 67 -12.52 10.79 -17.23
CA GLY A 67 -11.15 10.41 -17.54
C GLY A 67 -11.00 8.98 -18.07
N ARG A 68 -12.08 8.26 -18.38
CA ARG A 68 -12.06 6.81 -18.72
C ARG A 68 -11.29 5.98 -17.68
N ARG A 69 -11.33 6.39 -16.42
CA ARG A 69 -10.60 5.80 -15.32
C ARG A 69 -11.24 4.51 -14.85
N ARG A 70 -10.47 3.68 -14.17
CA ARG A 70 -10.91 2.35 -13.74
C ARG A 70 -10.68 2.18 -12.24
N VAL A 71 -11.57 1.39 -11.63
CA VAL A 71 -11.34 0.80 -10.31
C VAL A 71 -11.28 -0.70 -10.50
N ALA A 72 -10.21 -1.31 -10.06
CA ALA A 72 -9.97 -2.74 -10.19
C ALA A 72 -9.64 -3.34 -8.82
N GLY A 73 -9.88 -4.63 -8.65
CA GLY A 73 -9.45 -5.39 -7.47
C GLY A 73 -8.29 -6.29 -7.81
N SER A 74 -7.40 -6.50 -6.85
CA SER A 74 -6.38 -7.54 -6.91
C SER A 74 -6.24 -8.17 -5.52
N LEU A 75 -5.99 -9.47 -5.50
CA LEU A 75 -5.80 -10.23 -4.28
C LEU A 75 -4.38 -10.82 -4.28
N ILE A 76 -4.18 -11.87 -3.51
CA ILE A 76 -2.90 -12.56 -3.33
C ILE A 76 -2.44 -13.16 -4.67
N GLY A 77 -1.18 -12.94 -5.01
CA GLY A 77 -0.53 -13.60 -6.15
C GLY A 77 -0.23 -15.08 -5.89
N GLY A 78 -0.07 -15.86 -6.96
CA GLY A 78 0.39 -17.24 -6.86
C GLY A 78 1.88 -17.34 -6.49
N ILE A 79 2.33 -18.57 -6.18
CA ILE A 79 3.73 -18.84 -5.81
C ILE A 79 4.69 -18.41 -6.95
N ALA A 80 4.34 -18.68 -8.21
CA ALA A 80 5.15 -18.27 -9.35
C ALA A 80 5.33 -16.74 -9.42
N GLN A 81 4.25 -15.98 -9.25
CA GLN A 81 4.30 -14.51 -9.24
C GLN A 81 5.10 -13.97 -8.05
N THR A 82 5.02 -14.63 -6.91
CA THR A 82 5.83 -14.27 -5.75
C THR A 82 7.32 -14.48 -6.04
N GLN A 83 7.68 -15.58 -6.71
CA GLN A 83 9.06 -15.83 -7.11
C GLN A 83 9.55 -14.78 -8.14
N GLU A 84 8.73 -14.43 -9.13
CA GLU A 84 9.05 -13.38 -10.11
C GLU A 84 9.36 -12.04 -9.43
N ILE A 85 8.56 -11.66 -8.41
CA ILE A 85 8.80 -10.42 -7.65
C ILE A 85 10.11 -10.49 -6.87
N LEU A 86 10.41 -11.64 -6.25
CA LEU A 86 11.67 -11.81 -5.53
C LEU A 86 12.89 -11.71 -6.47
N ASP A 87 12.81 -12.35 -7.63
CA ASP A 87 13.85 -12.31 -8.65
C ASP A 87 14.04 -10.90 -9.20
N PHE A 88 12.94 -10.19 -9.47
CA PHE A 88 12.97 -8.80 -9.90
C PHE A 88 13.60 -7.89 -8.83
N CYS A 89 13.20 -8.02 -7.58
CA CYS A 89 13.76 -7.24 -6.48
C CYS A 89 15.27 -7.52 -6.30
N ALA A 90 15.68 -8.78 -6.40
CA ALA A 90 17.08 -9.15 -6.33
C ALA A 90 17.90 -8.55 -7.49
N LEU A 91 17.37 -8.63 -8.72
CA LEU A 91 18.02 -8.08 -9.91
C LEU A 91 18.22 -6.57 -9.84
N HIS A 92 17.25 -5.85 -9.28
CA HIS A 92 17.25 -4.39 -9.19
C HIS A 92 17.71 -3.85 -7.85
N ASN A 93 18.19 -4.73 -6.93
CA ASN A 93 18.62 -4.37 -5.60
C ASN A 93 17.56 -3.59 -4.79
N ILE A 94 16.30 -4.01 -4.92
CA ILE A 94 15.16 -3.43 -4.19
C ILE A 94 15.00 -4.23 -2.90
N LEU A 95 15.39 -3.64 -1.78
CA LEU A 95 15.31 -4.26 -0.47
C LEU A 95 14.36 -3.46 0.44
N PRO A 96 13.52 -4.13 1.24
CA PRO A 96 12.75 -3.47 2.26
C PRO A 96 13.65 -2.98 3.41
N GLU A 97 13.28 -1.87 4.03
CA GLU A 97 13.85 -1.51 5.32
C GLU A 97 13.31 -2.46 6.39
N VAL A 98 14.19 -3.06 7.16
CA VAL A 98 13.84 -4.02 8.21
C VAL A 98 14.57 -3.70 9.51
N GLU A 99 13.90 -3.92 10.63
CA GLU A 99 14.49 -3.90 11.98
C GLU A 99 14.67 -5.35 12.44
N MET A 100 15.92 -5.77 12.64
CA MET A 100 16.21 -7.10 13.18
C MET A 100 15.93 -7.14 14.65
N ILE A 101 15.12 -8.10 15.11
CA ILE A 101 14.78 -8.31 16.51
C ILE A 101 15.13 -9.72 16.96
N LYS A 102 15.33 -9.89 18.26
CA LYS A 102 15.49 -11.22 18.87
C LYS A 102 14.13 -11.86 19.14
N MET A 103 14.13 -13.17 19.38
CA MET A 103 12.91 -13.93 19.64
C MET A 103 12.16 -13.44 20.88
N ASP A 104 12.86 -13.02 21.93
CA ASP A 104 12.26 -12.48 23.17
C ASP A 104 11.62 -11.09 23.00
N GLN A 105 11.91 -10.37 21.91
CA GLN A 105 11.40 -9.02 21.62
C GLN A 105 10.10 -9.01 20.80
N ILE A 106 9.53 -10.17 20.47
CA ILE A 106 8.33 -10.27 19.61
C ILE A 106 7.15 -9.49 20.19
N ASN A 107 6.91 -9.57 21.49
CA ASN A 107 5.80 -8.88 22.12
C ASN A 107 5.96 -7.35 22.08
N ASP A 108 7.17 -6.87 22.29
CA ASP A 108 7.49 -5.43 22.20
C ASP A 108 7.29 -4.92 20.76
N ALA A 109 7.67 -5.72 19.75
CA ALA A 109 7.44 -5.40 18.35
C ALA A 109 5.94 -5.33 18.02
N PHE A 110 5.11 -6.25 18.53
CA PHE A 110 3.66 -6.18 18.37
C PHE A 110 3.05 -4.95 19.04
N ASP A 111 3.56 -4.54 20.18
CA ASP A 111 3.07 -3.34 20.86
C ASP A 111 3.47 -2.05 20.12
N LYS A 112 4.65 -1.98 19.53
CA LYS A 112 5.04 -0.90 18.61
C LYS A 112 4.11 -0.81 17.39
N LEU A 113 3.80 -1.96 16.75
CA LEU A 113 2.88 -2.01 15.61
C LEU A 113 1.47 -1.52 15.98
N LYS A 114 0.94 -1.91 17.17
CA LYS A 114 -0.36 -1.42 17.65
C LYS A 114 -0.39 0.09 17.89
N GLN A 115 0.72 0.68 18.28
CA GLN A 115 0.86 2.13 18.50
C GLN A 115 1.00 2.93 17.20
N GLY A 116 1.02 2.24 16.05
CA GLY A 116 1.11 2.88 14.74
C GLY A 116 2.53 3.22 14.29
N ASP A 117 3.54 2.73 15.01
CA ASP A 117 4.94 2.81 14.55
C ASP A 117 5.18 1.76 13.44
N MET A 118 4.64 2.09 12.27
CA MET A 118 4.64 1.22 11.07
C MET A 118 5.84 1.47 10.15
N ALA A 119 6.83 2.25 10.60
CA ALA A 119 7.94 2.65 9.75
C ALA A 119 8.85 1.49 9.37
N SER A 120 8.89 0.43 10.18
CA SER A 120 9.79 -0.70 10.00
C SER A 120 9.03 -2.04 9.87
N ARG A 121 9.62 -2.97 9.14
CA ARG A 121 9.25 -4.38 9.18
C ARG A 121 10.18 -5.10 10.13
N PHE A 122 9.63 -5.75 11.14
CA PHE A 122 10.41 -6.55 12.08
C PHE A 122 10.75 -7.91 11.47
N VAL A 123 12.02 -8.26 11.50
CA VAL A 123 12.51 -9.60 11.10
C VAL A 123 13.16 -10.25 12.31
N ILE A 124 12.71 -11.45 12.65
CA ILE A 124 13.20 -12.18 13.82
C ILE A 124 14.50 -12.89 13.46
N ASP A 125 15.56 -12.62 14.21
CA ASP A 125 16.79 -13.41 14.14
C ASP A 125 16.55 -14.75 14.85
N MET A 126 16.38 -15.81 14.07
CA MET A 126 16.13 -17.15 14.57
C MET A 126 17.33 -17.73 15.32
N SER A 127 18.55 -17.22 15.11
CA SER A 127 19.74 -17.65 15.87
C SER A 127 19.68 -17.20 17.34
N SER A 128 18.81 -16.26 17.67
CA SER A 128 18.58 -15.78 19.04
C SER A 128 17.67 -16.69 19.88
N LEU A 129 17.14 -17.77 19.29
CA LEU A 129 16.37 -18.77 20.03
C LEU A 129 17.34 -19.64 20.84
N GLU A 130 17.38 -19.40 22.15
CA GLU A 130 18.09 -20.31 23.07
C GLU A 130 17.24 -21.58 23.24
N VAL A 131 17.84 -22.74 22.92
CA VAL A 131 17.23 -24.07 23.07
C VAL A 131 17.59 -24.63 24.44
#